data_fff5a29456e915489a60a6e3e463e579
#
_entry.id   fff5a29456e915489a60a6e3e463e579
#
_cell.length_a   1.000
_cell.length_b   1.000
_cell.length_c   1.000
_cell.angle_alpha   90.00
_cell.angle_beta   90.00
_cell.angle_gamma   90.00
#
_symmetry.space_group_name_H-M   'P 1'
#
loop_
_entity.id
_entity.type
_entity.pdbx_description
1 polymer ?
#
loop_
_entity_poly.entity_id
_entity_poly.type
_entity_poly.pdbx_seq_one_letter_code
_entity_poly.pdbx_strand_id
1 'polypeptide(L)'
;VFRRQRQMCIRDRNHLEKTDIKDKKVGLRVDLNVPIENGEILSHERLSAALPTILHILKQTDKLCVITHLGRPREGEFDINQSVLPIKKWFEKRLNMNIELLNNFENIPDNICFMENIRFFKGEKDNDKNLSQQIANVFDVYVMDAFATAHRTAASTFGAIELSKNACAGLLFSDEIKNLESALEENKQILSVVGGSKVSTKLEVIKNLITKSSSVVVGGGIANTFLKAAGKPIGNSLVEDNMLDT
;
A
#
# COMPACT_ATOMS: atom_id res chain seq x y z
N VAL A 1 19.72 0.29 12.73
CA VAL A 1 18.81 1.27 13.36
C VAL A 1 17.45 1.23 12.70
N PHE A 2 17.34 1.27 11.37
CA PHE A 2 16.04 1.29 10.64
C PHE A 2 15.16 0.04 10.82
N ARG A 3 15.74 -1.16 11.06
CA ARG A 3 14.98 -2.40 11.30
C ARG A 3 14.26 -2.41 12.66
N ARG A 4 14.86 -1.88 13.71
CA ARG A 4 14.25 -1.82 15.06
C ARG A 4 13.11 -0.79 15.12
N GLN A 5 13.24 0.35 14.44
CA GLN A 5 12.16 1.34 14.37
C GLN A 5 10.95 0.81 13.60
N ARG A 6 11.13 0.06 12.49
CA ARG A 6 10.00 -0.60 11.79
C ARG A 6 9.28 -1.63 12.66
N GLN A 7 10.00 -2.38 13.49
CA GLN A 7 9.38 -3.36 14.40
C GLN A 7 8.68 -2.71 15.60
N MET A 8 9.19 -1.59 16.14
CA MET A 8 8.50 -0.83 17.18
C MET A 8 7.21 -0.15 16.69
N CYS A 9 7.23 0.41 15.47
CA CYS A 9 6.01 0.99 14.87
C CYS A 9 4.90 -0.05 14.61
N ILE A 10 5.21 -1.34 14.58
CA ILE A 10 4.23 -2.41 14.34
C ILE A 10 3.43 -2.76 15.61
N ARG A 11 3.98 -2.65 16.80
CA ARG A 11 3.29 -3.01 18.08
C ARG A 11 2.51 -1.87 18.73
N ASP A 12 2.91 -0.60 18.52
CA ASP A 12 2.28 0.59 19.13
C ASP A 12 1.55 1.45 18.09
N ARG A 13 0.86 0.83 17.13
CA ARG A 13 0.16 1.59 16.10
C ARG A 13 -1.07 2.30 16.64
N ASN A 14 -1.17 3.57 16.26
CA ASN A 14 -2.44 4.24 16.31
C ASN A 14 -3.37 3.60 15.26
N HIS A 15 -4.48 3.06 15.69
CA HIS A 15 -5.52 2.52 14.82
C HIS A 15 -6.62 3.57 14.63
N LEU A 16 -7.20 3.63 13.45
CA LEU A 16 -8.28 4.56 13.12
C LEU A 16 -9.45 4.46 14.12
N GLU A 17 -9.80 3.24 14.56
CA GLU A 17 -10.86 2.99 15.52
C GLU A 17 -10.63 3.64 16.90
N LYS A 18 -9.37 3.92 17.24
CA LYS A 18 -8.95 4.53 18.52
C LYS A 18 -8.53 5.99 18.36
N THR A 19 -8.54 6.50 17.14
CA THR A 19 -8.10 7.86 16.83
C THR A 19 -9.32 8.77 16.78
N ASP A 20 -9.29 9.85 17.55
CA ASP A 20 -10.31 10.88 17.46
C ASP A 20 -10.19 11.63 16.15
N ILE A 21 -11.17 11.47 15.26
CA ILE A 21 -11.27 12.13 13.94
C ILE A 21 -12.53 13.01 13.82
N LYS A 22 -13.29 13.17 14.90
CA LYS A 22 -14.52 13.94 14.88
C LYS A 22 -14.23 15.39 14.45
N ASP A 23 -14.96 15.84 13.44
CA ASP A 23 -14.85 17.17 12.84
C ASP A 23 -13.45 17.55 12.33
N LYS A 24 -12.53 16.59 12.24
CA LYS A 24 -11.15 16.79 11.77
C LYS A 24 -11.03 16.61 10.26
N LYS A 25 -10.06 17.30 9.67
CA LYS A 25 -9.68 17.13 8.27
C LYS A 25 -8.79 15.90 8.13
N VAL A 26 -9.28 14.89 7.42
CA VAL A 26 -8.64 13.58 7.28
C VAL A 26 -8.09 13.39 5.87
N GLY A 27 -6.81 13.10 5.77
CA GLY A 27 -6.17 12.59 4.55
C GLY A 27 -6.14 11.06 4.59
N LEU A 28 -6.78 10.38 3.66
CA LEU A 28 -6.84 8.93 3.59
C LEU A 28 -6.05 8.41 2.39
N ARG A 29 -4.95 7.70 2.63
CA ARG A 29 -4.15 7.04 1.59
C ARG A 29 -4.60 5.60 1.41
N VAL A 30 -5.22 5.32 0.25
CA VAL A 30 -5.74 4.00 -0.13
C VAL A 30 -5.05 3.45 -1.39
N ASP A 31 -5.11 2.15 -1.61
CA ASP A 31 -4.68 1.52 -2.86
C ASP A 31 -5.90 1.18 -3.73
N LEU A 32 -6.23 2.10 -4.65
CA LEU A 32 -7.29 1.95 -5.63
C LEU A 32 -6.72 1.72 -7.05
N ASN A 33 -5.51 1.17 -7.14
CA ASN A 33 -4.86 0.88 -8.43
C ASN A 33 -5.50 -0.35 -9.08
N VAL A 34 -6.52 -0.10 -9.88
CA VAL A 34 -7.30 -1.10 -10.62
C VAL A 34 -7.09 -0.95 -12.13
N PRO A 35 -7.27 -2.02 -12.92
CA PRO A 35 -7.23 -1.91 -14.37
C PRO A 35 -8.44 -1.09 -14.87
N ILE A 36 -8.16 -0.13 -15.74
CA ILE A 36 -9.17 0.74 -16.39
C ILE A 36 -8.91 0.65 -17.90
N GLU A 37 -9.94 0.34 -18.68
CA GLU A 37 -9.91 0.34 -20.13
C GLU A 37 -11.05 1.20 -20.67
N ASN A 38 -10.76 2.10 -21.60
CA ASN A 38 -11.72 3.03 -22.20
C ASN A 38 -12.58 3.82 -21.16
N GLY A 39 -11.98 4.12 -20.01
CA GLY A 39 -12.65 4.82 -18.92
C GLY A 39 -13.52 3.92 -18.03
N GLU A 40 -13.60 2.62 -18.29
CA GLU A 40 -14.35 1.64 -17.49
C GLU A 40 -13.42 0.86 -16.55
N ILE A 41 -13.87 0.69 -15.30
CA ILE A 41 -13.14 -0.06 -14.28
C ILE A 41 -13.43 -1.56 -14.46
N LEU A 42 -12.40 -2.36 -14.69
CA LEU A 42 -12.54 -3.81 -14.94
C LEU A 42 -12.64 -4.65 -13.65
N SER A 43 -12.16 -4.15 -12.52
CA SER A 43 -12.26 -4.83 -11.22
C SER A 43 -12.60 -3.84 -10.12
N HIS A 44 -13.59 -4.18 -9.30
CA HIS A 44 -14.09 -3.33 -8.20
C HIS A 44 -13.60 -3.82 -6.82
N GLU A 45 -12.81 -4.87 -6.74
CA GLU A 45 -12.41 -5.49 -5.47
C GLU A 45 -11.70 -4.51 -4.54
N ARG A 46 -10.68 -3.79 -5.04
CA ARG A 46 -9.94 -2.81 -4.24
C ARG A 46 -10.79 -1.61 -3.82
N LEU A 47 -11.71 -1.19 -4.69
CA LEU A 47 -12.65 -0.11 -4.39
C LEU A 47 -13.60 -0.52 -3.26
N SER A 48 -14.14 -1.73 -3.37
CA SER A 48 -15.03 -2.30 -2.36
C SER A 48 -14.31 -2.54 -1.02
N ALA A 49 -13.05 -2.97 -1.06
CA ALA A 49 -12.24 -3.17 0.14
C ALA A 49 -11.91 -1.87 0.89
N ALA A 50 -11.82 -0.74 0.20
CA ALA A 50 -11.59 0.57 0.82
C ALA A 50 -12.86 1.21 1.40
N LEU A 51 -14.05 0.79 0.97
CA LEU A 51 -15.33 1.37 1.42
C LEU A 51 -15.53 1.37 2.93
N PRO A 52 -15.23 0.28 3.68
CA PRO A 52 -15.42 0.26 5.14
C PRO A 52 -14.64 1.39 5.84
N THR A 53 -13.41 1.65 5.44
CA THR A 53 -12.59 2.73 6.01
C THR A 53 -13.17 4.10 5.66
N ILE A 54 -13.57 4.33 4.41
CA ILE A 54 -14.20 5.57 3.96
C ILE A 54 -15.49 5.83 4.74
N LEU A 55 -16.38 4.83 4.83
CA LEU A 55 -17.65 4.94 5.56
C LEU A 55 -17.44 5.15 7.06
N HIS A 56 -16.40 4.54 7.66
CA HIS A 56 -16.06 4.75 9.05
C HIS A 56 -15.67 6.21 9.32
N ILE A 57 -14.88 6.81 8.42
CA ILE A 57 -14.49 8.22 8.53
C ILE A 57 -15.70 9.13 8.32
N LEU A 58 -16.48 8.92 7.27
CA LEU A 58 -17.65 9.74 6.94
C LEU A 58 -18.76 9.75 8.01
N LYS A 59 -18.79 8.75 8.91
CA LYS A 59 -19.68 8.77 10.08
C LYS A 59 -19.26 9.80 11.13
N GLN A 60 -18.04 10.33 11.08
CA GLN A 60 -17.47 11.20 12.11
C GLN A 60 -17.07 12.57 11.57
N THR A 61 -16.73 12.67 10.26
CA THR A 61 -16.38 13.93 9.60
C THR A 61 -16.59 13.81 8.09
N ASP A 62 -17.13 14.89 7.48
CA ASP A 62 -17.25 14.99 6.03
C ASP A 62 -15.95 15.50 5.37
N LYS A 63 -15.00 16.01 6.16
CA LYS A 63 -13.74 16.63 5.72
C LYS A 63 -12.71 15.55 5.36
N LEU A 64 -13.01 14.76 4.32
CA LEU A 64 -12.20 13.61 3.89
C LEU A 64 -11.58 13.85 2.52
N CYS A 65 -10.26 13.81 2.43
CA CYS A 65 -9.54 13.77 1.16
C CYS A 65 -8.98 12.37 0.90
N VAL A 66 -9.44 11.71 -0.16
CA VAL A 66 -8.96 10.40 -0.57
C VAL A 66 -7.78 10.56 -1.52
N ILE A 67 -6.65 9.95 -1.18
CA ILE A 67 -5.39 9.99 -1.93
C ILE A 67 -5.08 8.59 -2.41
N THR A 68 -4.92 8.43 -3.72
CA THR A 68 -4.57 7.13 -4.31
C THR A 68 -3.62 7.29 -5.49
N HIS A 69 -3.12 6.18 -6.00
CA HIS A 69 -2.34 6.15 -7.24
C HIS A 69 -3.01 5.26 -8.27
N LEU A 70 -2.73 5.52 -9.53
CA LEU A 70 -3.16 4.70 -10.66
C LEU A 70 -2.00 4.54 -11.65
N GLY A 71 -1.74 3.30 -12.10
CA GLY A 71 -0.74 3.01 -13.11
C GLY A 71 0.68 3.47 -12.74
N ARG A 72 1.45 3.85 -13.75
CA ARG A 72 2.83 4.33 -13.61
C ARG A 72 3.10 5.54 -14.52
N PRO A 73 2.43 6.67 -14.29
CA PRO A 73 2.64 7.87 -15.08
C PRO A 73 4.05 8.43 -14.87
N ARG A 74 4.40 9.37 -15.73
CA ARG A 74 5.55 10.24 -15.57
C ARG A 74 5.24 11.33 -14.56
N GLU A 75 6.11 11.54 -13.59
CA GLU A 75 5.92 12.62 -12.61
C GLU A 75 5.93 13.99 -13.28
N GLY A 76 5.04 14.87 -12.85
CA GLY A 76 4.88 16.22 -13.38
C GLY A 76 4.14 16.33 -14.71
N GLU A 77 3.69 15.19 -15.27
CA GLU A 77 2.92 15.16 -16.52
C GLU A 77 1.53 14.56 -16.25
N PHE A 78 0.49 15.27 -16.69
CA PHE A 78 -0.88 14.76 -16.60
C PHE A 78 -1.15 13.81 -17.77
N ASP A 79 -1.67 12.63 -17.46
CA ASP A 79 -2.14 11.65 -18.44
C ASP A 79 -3.59 11.26 -18.11
N ILE A 80 -4.51 11.61 -18.98
CA ILE A 80 -5.94 11.34 -18.81
C ILE A 80 -6.26 9.86 -18.63
N ASN A 81 -5.45 8.95 -19.24
CA ASN A 81 -5.64 7.51 -19.12
C ASN A 81 -5.23 6.97 -17.75
N GLN A 82 -4.51 7.77 -16.97
CA GLN A 82 -4.08 7.45 -15.62
C GLN A 82 -4.69 8.41 -14.57
N SER A 83 -5.72 9.17 -14.96
CA SER A 83 -6.53 9.98 -14.05
C SER A 83 -7.38 9.10 -13.15
N VAL A 84 -7.52 9.47 -11.88
CA VAL A 84 -8.42 8.79 -10.94
C VAL A 84 -9.89 9.19 -11.11
N LEU A 85 -10.21 9.99 -12.11
CA LEU A 85 -11.58 10.42 -12.40
C LEU A 85 -12.61 9.27 -12.51
N PRO A 86 -12.35 8.13 -13.19
CA PRO A 86 -13.25 7.00 -13.20
C PRO A 86 -13.50 6.41 -11.80
N ILE A 87 -12.46 6.34 -10.99
CA ILE A 87 -12.53 5.85 -9.60
C ILE A 87 -13.40 6.80 -8.77
N LYS A 88 -13.14 8.10 -8.83
CA LYS A 88 -13.92 9.13 -8.16
C LYS A 88 -15.42 9.02 -8.52
N LYS A 89 -15.77 8.88 -9.83
CA LYS A 89 -17.14 8.68 -10.31
C LYS A 89 -17.78 7.42 -9.74
N TRP A 90 -17.05 6.35 -9.59
CA TRP A 90 -17.54 5.12 -8.96
C TRP A 90 -17.94 5.36 -7.49
N PHE A 91 -17.11 6.08 -6.73
CA PHE A 91 -17.41 6.43 -5.33
C PHE A 91 -18.58 7.42 -5.23
N GLU A 92 -18.69 8.42 -6.12
CA GLU A 92 -19.84 9.32 -6.18
C GLU A 92 -21.17 8.54 -6.29
N LYS A 93 -21.21 7.60 -7.23
CA LYS A 93 -22.38 6.76 -7.43
C LYS A 93 -22.65 5.85 -6.22
N ARG A 94 -21.61 5.30 -5.63
CA ARG A 94 -21.73 4.35 -4.51
C ARG A 94 -22.15 5.01 -3.21
N LEU A 95 -21.64 6.21 -2.95
CA LEU A 95 -21.91 7.00 -1.74
C LEU A 95 -23.13 7.92 -1.91
N ASN A 96 -23.62 8.10 -3.12
CA ASN A 96 -24.65 9.07 -3.49
C ASN A 96 -24.29 10.50 -3.04
N MET A 97 -23.03 10.89 -3.28
CA MET A 97 -22.44 12.18 -2.88
C MET A 97 -21.73 12.81 -4.07
N ASN A 98 -21.75 14.14 -4.16
CA ASN A 98 -20.88 14.84 -5.10
C ASN A 98 -19.47 14.91 -4.51
N ILE A 99 -18.47 14.52 -5.30
CA ILE A 99 -17.07 14.44 -4.87
C ILE A 99 -16.22 15.30 -5.79
N GLU A 100 -15.49 16.27 -5.22
CA GLU A 100 -14.58 17.11 -5.98
C GLU A 100 -13.28 16.36 -6.29
N LEU A 101 -12.68 16.61 -7.47
CA LEU A 101 -11.35 16.11 -7.85
C LEU A 101 -10.36 17.27 -7.83
N LEU A 102 -9.32 17.17 -7.00
CA LEU A 102 -8.34 18.22 -6.75
C LEU A 102 -7.02 17.91 -7.41
N ASN A 103 -6.32 18.93 -7.90
CA ASN A 103 -5.03 18.80 -8.58
C ASN A 103 -3.83 19.27 -7.72
N ASN A 104 -4.07 19.78 -6.53
CA ASN A 104 -3.05 20.21 -5.59
C ASN A 104 -3.55 20.13 -4.15
N PHE A 105 -2.64 20.27 -3.18
CA PHE A 105 -2.94 20.26 -1.75
C PHE A 105 -3.25 21.64 -1.18
N GLU A 106 -3.61 22.60 -2.03
CA GLU A 106 -4.08 23.91 -1.60
C GLU A 106 -5.61 23.89 -1.46
N ASN A 107 -6.12 24.58 -0.46
CA ASN A 107 -7.57 24.77 -0.28
C ASN A 107 -8.41 23.49 -0.32
N ILE A 108 -8.00 22.47 0.42
CA ILE A 108 -8.79 21.25 0.56
C ILE A 108 -10.16 21.58 1.16
N PRO A 109 -11.28 21.24 0.49
CA PRO A 109 -12.62 21.58 0.95
C PRO A 109 -12.99 20.85 2.25
N ASP A 110 -14.01 21.39 2.94
CA ASP A 110 -14.54 20.79 4.18
C ASP A 110 -15.65 19.75 3.89
N ASN A 111 -15.55 19.06 2.76
CA ASN A 111 -16.38 17.94 2.34
C ASN A 111 -15.50 16.84 1.71
N ILE A 112 -16.11 15.71 1.37
CA ILE A 112 -15.36 14.63 0.71
C ILE A 112 -14.82 15.09 -0.64
N CYS A 113 -13.53 14.84 -0.87
CA CYS A 113 -12.85 15.08 -2.15
C CYS A 113 -11.87 13.97 -2.46
N PHE A 114 -11.45 13.88 -3.71
CA PHE A 114 -10.36 13.03 -4.17
C PHE A 114 -9.20 13.90 -4.64
N MET A 115 -8.00 13.50 -4.30
CA MET A 115 -6.80 14.04 -4.95
C MET A 115 -6.60 13.31 -6.27
N GLU A 116 -6.23 14.04 -7.31
CA GLU A 116 -5.81 13.44 -8.58
C GLU A 116 -4.61 12.50 -8.35
N ASN A 117 -4.37 11.58 -9.27
CA ASN A 117 -3.34 10.56 -9.16
C ASN A 117 -2.05 11.11 -8.53
N ILE A 118 -1.76 10.66 -7.31
CA ILE A 118 -0.62 11.18 -6.53
C ILE A 118 0.72 11.00 -7.27
N ARG A 119 0.78 10.07 -8.22
CA ARG A 119 1.96 9.85 -9.05
C ARG A 119 2.21 10.90 -10.12
N PHE A 120 1.29 11.83 -10.35
CA PHE A 120 1.53 13.02 -11.16
C PHE A 120 2.35 14.08 -10.40
N PHE A 121 2.36 14.03 -9.08
CA PHE A 121 3.06 15.00 -8.26
C PHE A 121 4.57 14.73 -8.26
N LYS A 122 5.36 15.76 -8.60
CA LYS A 122 6.82 15.67 -8.56
C LYS A 122 7.31 15.37 -7.15
N GLY A 123 8.19 14.39 -7.03
CA GLY A 123 8.76 13.98 -5.75
C GLY A 123 7.96 12.92 -4.99
N GLU A 124 6.80 12.47 -5.50
CA GLU A 124 6.07 11.37 -4.86
C GLU A 124 6.94 10.13 -4.74
N LYS A 125 7.58 9.72 -5.83
CA LYS A 125 8.38 8.50 -5.88
C LYS A 125 9.66 8.59 -5.05
N ASP A 126 10.28 9.75 -5.03
CA ASP A 126 11.58 9.99 -4.39
C ASP A 126 11.44 10.44 -2.91
N ASN A 127 10.22 10.41 -2.38
CA ASN A 127 9.92 10.85 -1.02
C ASN A 127 10.37 12.30 -0.76
N ASP A 128 10.07 13.19 -1.70
CA ASP A 128 10.44 14.61 -1.57
C ASP A 128 9.87 15.23 -0.29
N LYS A 129 10.74 15.92 0.42
CA LYS A 129 10.40 16.49 1.73
C LYS A 129 9.35 17.61 1.62
N ASN A 130 9.36 18.40 0.56
CA ASN A 130 8.43 19.51 0.40
C ASN A 130 7.02 18.97 0.12
N LEU A 131 6.89 17.98 -0.79
CA LEU A 131 5.62 17.33 -1.05
C LEU A 131 5.09 16.60 0.20
N SER A 132 5.96 15.89 0.90
CA SER A 132 5.61 15.21 2.16
C SER A 132 5.09 16.20 3.21
N GLN A 133 5.74 17.35 3.34
CA GLN A 133 5.33 18.41 4.27
C GLN A 133 4.02 19.08 3.83
N GLN A 134 3.81 19.31 2.52
CA GLN A 134 2.54 19.82 2.01
C GLN A 134 1.40 18.89 2.37
N ILE A 135 1.55 17.58 2.12
CA ILE A 135 0.54 16.58 2.48
C ILE A 135 0.30 16.57 4.00
N ALA A 136 1.38 16.54 4.80
CA ALA A 136 1.28 16.44 6.26
C ALA A 136 0.63 17.66 6.92
N ASN A 137 0.84 18.86 6.36
CA ASN A 137 0.34 20.11 6.94
C ASN A 137 -1.15 20.34 6.71
N VAL A 138 -1.72 19.73 5.68
CA VAL A 138 -3.10 19.98 5.25
C VAL A 138 -4.12 19.22 6.11
N PHE A 139 -3.71 18.09 6.69
CA PHE A 139 -4.61 17.21 7.42
C PHE A 139 -4.34 17.21 8.92
N ASP A 140 -5.40 17.20 9.72
CA ASP A 140 -5.31 17.01 11.17
C ASP A 140 -4.92 15.57 11.52
N VAL A 141 -5.41 14.62 10.70
CA VAL A 141 -5.10 13.19 10.81
C VAL A 141 -4.81 12.60 9.44
N TYR A 142 -3.72 11.89 9.32
CA TYR A 142 -3.34 11.15 8.11
C TYR A 142 -3.55 9.64 8.32
N VAL A 143 -4.41 9.05 7.52
CA VAL A 143 -4.77 7.62 7.61
C VAL A 143 -4.09 6.85 6.49
N MET A 144 -3.26 5.87 6.84
CA MET A 144 -2.62 4.96 5.90
C MET A 144 -3.42 3.66 5.80
N ASP A 145 -4.05 3.42 4.65
CA ASP A 145 -4.86 2.23 4.38
C ASP A 145 -4.45 1.49 3.10
N ALA A 146 -3.26 1.78 2.59
CA ALA A 146 -2.71 1.18 1.38
C ALA A 146 -1.62 0.14 1.71
N PHE A 147 -1.98 -1.00 2.28
CA PHE A 147 -1.06 -2.03 2.72
C PHE A 147 -0.11 -2.51 1.62
N ALA A 148 -0.61 -2.76 0.42
CA ALA A 148 0.19 -3.24 -0.72
C ALA A 148 1.34 -2.29 -1.12
N THR A 149 1.26 -1.00 -0.77
CA THR A 149 2.30 0.01 -1.05
C THR A 149 3.10 0.43 0.17
N ALA A 150 2.82 -0.09 1.36
CA ALA A 150 3.47 0.30 2.62
C ALA A 150 4.98 0.04 2.65
N HIS A 151 5.48 -0.87 1.80
CA HIS A 151 6.90 -1.16 1.66
C HIS A 151 7.68 -0.07 0.89
N ARG A 152 6.99 0.86 0.23
CA ARG A 152 7.61 1.91 -0.59
C ARG A 152 7.90 3.14 0.26
N THR A 153 9.10 3.70 0.08
CA THR A 153 9.49 4.97 0.65
C THR A 153 9.11 6.08 -0.35
N ALA A 154 7.84 6.51 -0.31
CA ALA A 154 7.31 7.56 -1.17
C ALA A 154 6.69 8.69 -0.32
N ALA A 155 6.49 9.88 -0.89
CA ALA A 155 6.00 11.03 -0.13
C ALA A 155 4.66 10.74 0.56
N SER A 156 3.69 10.13 -0.15
CA SER A 156 2.36 9.83 0.40
C SER A 156 2.30 8.58 1.27
N THR A 157 3.27 7.65 1.18
CA THR A 157 3.25 6.38 1.94
C THR A 157 4.25 6.33 3.08
N PHE A 158 5.20 7.26 3.13
CA PHE A 158 6.22 7.35 4.17
C PHE A 158 6.39 8.77 4.71
N GLY A 159 6.81 9.73 3.87
CA GLY A 159 7.17 11.06 4.33
C GLY A 159 6.00 11.83 4.95
N ALA A 160 4.81 11.75 4.35
CA ALA A 160 3.60 12.36 4.91
C ALA A 160 3.25 11.77 6.28
N ILE A 161 3.42 10.45 6.48
CA ILE A 161 3.17 9.80 7.77
C ILE A 161 4.19 10.28 8.82
N GLU A 162 5.48 10.33 8.44
CA GLU A 162 6.56 10.77 9.34
C GLU A 162 6.40 12.21 9.81
N LEU A 163 5.92 13.09 8.93
CA LEU A 163 5.79 14.53 9.18
C LEU A 163 4.39 14.93 9.73
N SER A 164 3.40 14.05 9.66
CA SER A 164 2.06 14.32 10.19
C SER A 164 2.05 14.39 11.70
N LYS A 165 1.28 15.35 12.25
CA LYS A 165 1.07 15.46 13.71
C LYS A 165 0.38 14.23 14.28
N ASN A 166 -0.60 13.71 13.56
CA ASN A 166 -1.33 12.49 13.91
C ASN A 166 -1.41 11.59 12.67
N ALA A 167 -0.88 10.39 12.76
CA ALA A 167 -1.03 9.38 11.73
C ALA A 167 -1.52 8.07 12.34
N CYS A 168 -2.36 7.35 11.61
CA CYS A 168 -2.87 6.05 12.04
C CYS A 168 -3.05 5.09 10.87
N ALA A 169 -3.18 3.79 11.20
CA ALA A 169 -3.52 2.74 10.25
C ALA A 169 -5.04 2.72 10.04
N GLY A 170 -5.46 2.64 8.78
CA GLY A 170 -6.86 2.42 8.41
C GLY A 170 -7.34 0.99 8.74
N LEU A 171 -8.62 0.72 8.51
CA LEU A 171 -9.22 -0.57 8.87
C LEU A 171 -8.64 -1.71 8.05
N LEU A 172 -8.59 -1.55 6.71
CA LEU A 172 -8.03 -2.57 5.82
C LEU A 172 -6.56 -2.86 6.13
N PHE A 173 -5.76 -1.81 6.35
CA PHE A 173 -4.35 -1.94 6.73
C PHE A 173 -4.19 -2.71 8.05
N SER A 174 -5.03 -2.40 9.03
CA SER A 174 -5.01 -3.06 10.35
C SER A 174 -5.38 -4.54 10.25
N ASP A 175 -6.36 -4.88 9.42
CA ASP A 175 -6.81 -6.27 9.22
C ASP A 175 -5.77 -7.11 8.47
N GLU A 176 -5.12 -6.55 7.45
CA GLU A 176 -4.01 -7.21 6.75
C GLU A 176 -2.87 -7.57 7.72
N ILE A 177 -2.54 -6.68 8.64
CA ILE A 177 -1.52 -6.95 9.65
C ILE A 177 -1.96 -8.02 10.64
N LYS A 178 -3.19 -7.93 11.18
CA LYS A 178 -3.73 -8.95 12.10
C LYS A 178 -3.70 -10.33 11.44
N ASN A 179 -4.09 -10.41 10.17
CA ASN A 179 -4.07 -11.67 9.42
C ASN A 179 -2.64 -12.24 9.27
N LEU A 180 -1.66 -11.38 8.97
CA LEU A 180 -0.26 -11.79 8.91
C LEU A 180 0.30 -12.21 10.28
N GLU A 181 0.01 -11.44 11.33
CA GLU A 181 0.43 -11.77 12.69
C GLU A 181 -0.18 -13.11 13.13
N SER A 182 -1.48 -13.31 12.90
CA SER A 182 -2.17 -14.56 13.26
C SER A 182 -1.66 -15.77 12.47
N ALA A 183 -1.23 -15.57 11.24
CA ALA A 183 -0.61 -16.64 10.44
C ALA A 183 0.78 -17.05 10.95
N LEU A 184 1.47 -16.15 11.69
CA LEU A 184 2.81 -16.36 12.22
C LEU A 184 2.84 -16.67 13.72
N GLU A 185 1.68 -16.86 14.37
CA GLU A 185 1.59 -17.23 15.79
C GLU A 185 2.30 -18.55 16.08
N GLU A 186 3.02 -18.59 17.20
CA GLU A 186 3.65 -19.79 17.72
C GLU A 186 2.59 -20.89 17.92
N ASN A 187 2.90 -22.12 17.55
CA ASN A 187 2.04 -23.32 17.59
C ASN A 187 1.10 -23.56 16.39
N LYS A 188 1.17 -22.77 15.33
CA LYS A 188 0.51 -23.13 14.06
C LYS A 188 1.46 -23.91 13.15
N GLN A 189 0.93 -24.95 12.49
CA GLN A 189 1.66 -25.58 11.40
C GLN A 189 1.59 -24.69 10.17
N ILE A 190 2.70 -24.03 9.86
CA ILE A 190 2.80 -23.09 8.73
C ILE A 190 3.42 -23.81 7.54
N LEU A 191 2.70 -23.84 6.42
CA LEU A 191 3.23 -24.17 5.11
C LEU A 191 3.51 -22.88 4.34
N SER A 192 4.78 -22.55 4.12
CA SER A 192 5.16 -21.39 3.32
C SER A 192 5.40 -21.77 1.87
N VAL A 193 4.82 -21.01 0.93
CA VAL A 193 5.03 -21.18 -0.50
C VAL A 193 5.70 -19.94 -1.06
N VAL A 194 6.89 -20.09 -1.64
CA VAL A 194 7.68 -18.99 -2.19
C VAL A 194 7.93 -19.22 -3.68
N GLY A 195 7.33 -18.38 -4.52
CA GLY A 195 7.55 -18.36 -5.97
C GLY A 195 8.38 -17.15 -6.41
N GLY A 196 9.03 -17.27 -7.55
CA GLY A 196 9.76 -16.17 -8.17
C GLY A 196 10.79 -16.62 -9.19
N SER A 197 11.39 -15.65 -9.89
CA SER A 197 12.43 -15.92 -10.90
C SER A 197 13.82 -16.01 -10.30
N LYS A 198 14.12 -15.25 -9.23
CA LYS A 198 15.46 -15.09 -8.65
C LYS A 198 15.51 -15.39 -7.17
N VAL A 199 16.44 -16.27 -6.76
CA VAL A 199 16.74 -16.59 -5.35
C VAL A 199 17.32 -15.36 -4.63
N SER A 200 18.24 -14.64 -5.27
CA SER A 200 18.94 -13.48 -4.69
C SER A 200 17.98 -12.43 -4.13
N THR A 201 16.83 -12.23 -4.76
CA THR A 201 15.81 -11.26 -4.31
C THR A 201 14.96 -11.74 -3.13
N LYS A 202 14.95 -13.04 -2.85
CA LYS A 202 14.09 -13.69 -1.85
C LYS A 202 14.84 -14.43 -0.76
N LEU A 203 16.17 -14.50 -0.82
CA LEU A 203 16.99 -15.32 0.06
C LEU A 203 16.73 -15.05 1.54
N GLU A 204 16.71 -13.76 1.94
CA GLU A 204 16.46 -13.38 3.33
C GLU A 204 15.03 -13.74 3.78
N VAL A 205 14.07 -13.64 2.87
CA VAL A 205 12.68 -14.06 3.14
C VAL A 205 12.63 -15.56 3.35
N ILE A 206 13.28 -16.36 2.48
CA ILE A 206 13.32 -17.82 2.57
C ILE A 206 13.99 -18.24 3.87
N LYS A 207 15.15 -17.65 4.24
CA LYS A 207 15.83 -17.92 5.50
C LYS A 207 14.93 -17.66 6.72
N ASN A 208 14.21 -16.55 6.72
CA ASN A 208 13.27 -16.23 7.81
C ASN A 208 12.07 -17.18 7.86
N LEU A 209 11.56 -17.63 6.70
CA LEU A 209 10.44 -18.57 6.64
C LEU A 209 10.83 -19.98 7.10
N ILE A 210 12.05 -20.45 6.78
CA ILE A 210 12.54 -21.75 7.24
C ILE A 210 12.53 -21.86 8.78
N THR A 211 12.82 -20.76 9.49
CA THR A 211 12.81 -20.77 10.96
C THR A 211 11.41 -20.71 11.58
N LYS A 212 10.39 -20.35 10.80
CA LYS A 212 9.01 -20.11 11.29
C LYS A 212 7.99 -21.09 10.73
N SER A 213 8.35 -21.84 9.70
CA SER A 213 7.43 -22.74 8.99
C SER A 213 7.75 -24.19 9.25
N SER A 214 6.73 -25.02 9.32
CA SER A 214 6.87 -26.49 9.37
C SER A 214 7.41 -27.03 8.05
N SER A 215 7.10 -26.35 6.94
CA SER A 215 7.58 -26.70 5.60
C SER A 215 7.63 -25.45 4.71
N VAL A 216 8.61 -25.41 3.81
CA VAL A 216 8.74 -24.35 2.80
C VAL A 216 8.74 -24.99 1.42
N VAL A 217 7.79 -24.60 0.58
CA VAL A 217 7.74 -24.99 -0.84
C VAL A 217 8.27 -23.86 -1.69
N VAL A 218 9.20 -24.15 -2.58
CA VAL A 218 9.74 -23.18 -3.53
C VAL A 218 9.30 -23.50 -4.95
N GLY A 219 8.98 -22.47 -5.74
CA GLY A 219 8.49 -22.62 -7.11
C GLY A 219 9.19 -21.65 -8.10
N GLY A 220 8.93 -21.86 -9.38
CA GLY A 220 9.49 -21.04 -10.46
C GLY A 220 11.01 -21.12 -10.60
N GLY A 221 11.68 -20.06 -11.06
CA GLY A 221 13.13 -20.00 -11.21
C GLY A 221 13.90 -20.19 -9.90
N ILE A 222 13.29 -19.87 -8.77
CA ILE A 222 13.85 -20.17 -7.43
C ILE A 222 14.03 -21.69 -7.27
N ALA A 223 13.00 -22.49 -7.55
CA ALA A 223 13.08 -23.94 -7.46
C ALA A 223 14.16 -24.52 -8.37
N ASN A 224 14.30 -24.00 -9.59
CA ASN A 224 15.33 -24.45 -10.53
C ASN A 224 16.75 -24.24 -9.98
N THR A 225 17.00 -23.10 -9.34
CA THR A 225 18.29 -22.80 -8.70
C THR A 225 18.58 -23.79 -7.56
N PHE A 226 17.61 -24.08 -6.70
CA PHE A 226 17.76 -25.10 -5.65
C PHE A 226 17.97 -26.51 -6.21
N LEU A 227 17.22 -26.90 -7.27
CA LEU A 227 17.40 -28.19 -7.93
C LEU A 227 18.78 -28.34 -8.53
N LYS A 228 19.28 -27.31 -9.21
CA LYS A 228 20.64 -27.32 -9.77
C LYS A 228 21.70 -27.40 -8.71
N ALA A 229 21.59 -26.64 -7.63
CA ALA A 229 22.49 -26.71 -6.48
C ALA A 229 22.50 -28.13 -5.84
N ALA A 230 21.35 -28.82 -5.85
CA ALA A 230 21.23 -30.21 -5.45
C ALA A 230 21.67 -31.24 -6.52
N GLY A 231 22.34 -30.81 -7.59
CA GLY A 231 22.84 -31.66 -8.67
C GLY A 231 21.78 -32.28 -9.57
N LYS A 232 20.55 -31.74 -9.57
CA LYS A 232 19.46 -32.22 -10.44
C LYS A 232 19.52 -31.55 -11.81
N PRO A 233 19.22 -32.28 -12.89
CA PRO A 233 19.16 -31.69 -14.23
C PRO A 233 17.95 -30.74 -14.34
N ILE A 234 18.17 -29.56 -14.85
CA ILE A 234 17.13 -28.54 -15.03
C ILE A 234 16.91 -28.15 -16.49
N GLY A 235 17.65 -28.78 -17.44
CA GLY A 235 17.61 -28.42 -18.87
C GLY A 235 17.96 -26.95 -19.10
N ASN A 236 17.17 -26.29 -19.95
CA ASN A 236 17.30 -24.87 -20.28
C ASN A 236 16.47 -23.95 -19.36
N SER A 237 16.09 -24.41 -18.16
CA SER A 237 15.28 -23.64 -17.24
C SER A 237 16.05 -22.44 -16.68
N LEU A 238 15.33 -21.37 -16.38
CA LEU A 238 15.89 -20.18 -15.74
C LEU A 238 16.55 -20.52 -14.39
N VAL A 239 17.78 -20.07 -14.19
CA VAL A 239 18.60 -20.33 -12.99
C VAL A 239 19.49 -19.14 -12.67
N GLU A 240 19.87 -18.98 -11.42
CA GLU A 240 20.91 -18.04 -10.95
C GLU A 240 22.17 -18.82 -10.58
N ASP A 241 23.11 -18.95 -11.53
CA ASP A 241 24.35 -19.73 -11.34
C ASP A 241 25.24 -19.18 -10.23
N ASN A 242 25.24 -17.88 -10.01
CA ASN A 242 26.00 -17.21 -8.96
C ASN A 242 25.44 -17.42 -7.54
N MET A 243 24.32 -18.13 -7.40
CA MET A 243 23.67 -18.42 -6.11
C MET A 243 23.76 -19.90 -5.71
N LEU A 244 24.43 -20.75 -6.52
CA LEU A 244 24.46 -22.21 -6.28
C LEU A 244 25.21 -22.61 -5.02
N ASP A 245 26.22 -21.84 -4.61
CA ASP A 245 27.08 -22.11 -3.43
C ASP A 245 26.56 -21.41 -2.16
N THR A 246 25.42 -20.70 -2.22
CA THR A 246 24.85 -19.94 -1.10
C THR A 246 23.81 -20.77 -0.34
#